data_698f27c05af66477c145df3f154ab0e6
#
_entry.id   698f27c05af66477c145df3f154ab0e6
#
_cell.length_a   1.000
_cell.length_b   1.000
_cell.length_c   1.000
_cell.angle_alpha   90.00
_cell.angle_beta   90.00
_cell.angle_gamma   90.00
#
_symmetry.space_group_name_H-M   'P 1'
#
loop_
_entity.id
_entity.type
_entity.pdbx_description
1 polymer ?
#
loop_
_entity_poly.entity_id
_entity_poly.type
_entity_poly.pdbx_seq_one_letter_code
_entity_poly.pdbx_strand_id
1 'polypeptide(L)'
;MACLDCTCEGNNLGSCSRFYQSVSNDVAEMVDNPPFGNQDTAAERKATPVFSGVLSYFPNALKEVSKCSQAGNDQHHPNTPLHWDMEKSKDELDALTRHLIDHSINPLDEDGQLHLAKVAWRALAGLERFLTNKY
;
A
#
# COMPACT_ATOMS: atom_id res chain seq x y z
N MET A 1 -16.84 22.98 -10.19
CA MET A 1 -15.75 22.94 -11.16
C MET A 1 -16.27 22.20 -12.38
N ALA A 2 -16.36 22.88 -13.53
CA ALA A 2 -16.87 22.30 -14.77
C ALA A 2 -15.74 21.53 -15.46
N CYS A 3 -16.02 20.33 -15.96
CA CYS A 3 -15.13 19.58 -16.83
C CYS A 3 -14.91 20.36 -18.13
N LEU A 4 -13.68 20.65 -18.50
CA LEU A 4 -13.30 21.47 -19.65
C LEU A 4 -13.51 20.79 -21.02
N ASP A 5 -13.95 19.51 -21.08
CA ASP A 5 -14.14 18.77 -22.33
C ASP A 5 -15.38 17.84 -22.35
N CYS A 6 -16.41 18.17 -21.60
CA CYS A 6 -17.65 17.41 -21.64
C CYS A 6 -18.74 18.20 -22.37
N THR A 7 -19.03 17.88 -23.62
CA THR A 7 -20.23 18.31 -24.34
C THR A 7 -21.45 17.55 -23.79
N CYS A 8 -21.85 17.84 -22.55
CA CYS A 8 -23.08 17.34 -21.99
C CYS A 8 -24.15 18.42 -22.16
N GLU A 9 -24.90 18.37 -23.25
CA GLU A 9 -26.16 19.07 -23.36
C GLU A 9 -27.28 18.22 -22.70
N GLY A 10 -27.93 18.79 -21.71
CA GLY A 10 -29.18 18.27 -21.15
C GLY A 10 -29.08 17.59 -19.78
N ASN A 11 -29.91 18.08 -18.88
CA ASN A 11 -30.19 17.67 -17.49
C ASN A 11 -30.31 16.16 -17.27
N ASN A 12 -29.20 15.43 -17.27
CA ASN A 12 -29.14 14.10 -16.70
C ASN A 12 -27.76 13.88 -16.08
N LEU A 13 -27.72 13.64 -14.78
CA LEU A 13 -26.56 13.20 -14.01
C LEU A 13 -26.17 11.76 -14.44
N GLY A 14 -26.04 11.55 -15.73
CA GLY A 14 -25.52 10.33 -16.33
C GLY A 14 -24.00 10.37 -16.29
N SER A 15 -23.46 9.51 -15.48
CA SER A 15 -22.07 9.16 -15.30
C SER A 15 -21.15 9.56 -16.46
N CYS A 16 -20.06 10.25 -16.16
CA CYS A 16 -18.95 10.46 -17.05
C CYS A 16 -18.25 9.11 -17.29
N SER A 17 -18.88 8.26 -18.10
CA SER A 17 -18.48 6.87 -18.35
C SER A 17 -17.10 6.73 -18.99
N ARG A 18 -16.63 7.78 -19.70
CA ARG A 18 -15.30 7.76 -20.33
C ARG A 18 -14.15 7.87 -19.35
N PHE A 19 -14.29 8.67 -18.28
CA PHE A 19 -13.23 8.79 -17.28
C PHE A 19 -13.13 7.50 -16.45
N TYR A 20 -14.27 6.92 -16.07
CA TYR A 20 -14.30 5.63 -15.39
C TYR A 20 -13.81 4.47 -16.27
N GLN A 21 -14.06 4.53 -17.56
CA GLN A 21 -13.64 3.49 -18.51
C GLN A 21 -12.12 3.52 -18.78
N SER A 22 -11.49 4.71 -18.82
CA SER A 22 -10.03 4.79 -18.97
C SER A 22 -9.31 4.31 -17.71
N VAL A 23 -9.77 4.73 -16.53
CA VAL A 23 -9.20 4.27 -15.24
C VAL A 23 -9.42 2.76 -15.03
N SER A 24 -10.58 2.22 -15.43
CA SER A 24 -10.84 0.78 -15.32
C SER A 24 -10.03 -0.07 -16.31
N ASN A 25 -9.69 0.47 -17.49
CA ASN A 25 -8.84 -0.23 -18.44
C ASN A 25 -7.38 -0.23 -18.00
N ASP A 26 -6.87 0.89 -17.45
CA ASP A 26 -5.51 0.96 -16.89
C ASP A 26 -5.37 0.05 -15.66
N VAL A 27 -6.41 -0.06 -14.83
CA VAL A 27 -6.45 -0.98 -13.68
C VAL A 27 -6.61 -2.42 -14.14
N ALA A 28 -7.39 -2.71 -15.20
CA ALA A 28 -7.55 -4.05 -15.73
C ALA A 28 -6.24 -4.59 -16.35
N GLU A 29 -5.46 -3.73 -17.02
CA GLU A 29 -4.13 -4.10 -17.53
C GLU A 29 -3.13 -4.40 -16.41
N MET A 30 -3.24 -3.73 -15.25
CA MET A 30 -2.43 -4.05 -14.05
C MET A 30 -2.83 -5.37 -13.39
N VAL A 31 -4.08 -5.81 -13.52
CA VAL A 31 -4.60 -7.04 -12.88
C VAL A 31 -4.18 -8.31 -13.61
N ASP A 32 -4.08 -8.24 -14.94
CA ASP A 32 -3.68 -9.39 -15.76
C ASP A 32 -2.17 -9.67 -15.70
N ASN A 33 -1.38 -8.79 -15.07
CA ASN A 33 0.06 -8.95 -14.97
C ASN A 33 0.54 -8.59 -13.55
N PRO A 34 0.39 -9.49 -12.57
CA PRO A 34 0.83 -9.21 -11.20
C PRO A 34 2.35 -8.91 -11.18
N PRO A 35 2.78 -7.85 -10.45
CA PRO A 35 4.16 -7.36 -10.49
C PRO A 35 5.23 -8.35 -9.99
N PHE A 36 4.82 -9.51 -9.49
CA PHE A 36 5.69 -10.57 -8.98
C PHE A 36 5.26 -11.94 -9.51
N GLY A 37 5.27 -12.12 -10.82
CA GLY A 37 5.08 -13.42 -11.46
C GLY A 37 6.34 -13.86 -12.20
N ASN A 38 6.56 -15.19 -12.34
CA ASN A 38 7.66 -15.80 -13.11
C ASN A 38 7.65 -15.47 -14.62
N GLN A 39 6.93 -14.45 -15.03
CA GLN A 39 6.74 -14.04 -16.44
C GLN A 39 7.51 -12.78 -16.83
N ASP A 40 8.16 -12.10 -15.88
CA ASP A 40 8.94 -10.92 -16.20
C ASP A 40 10.11 -11.25 -17.14
N THR A 41 10.25 -10.47 -18.19
CA THR A 41 11.42 -10.55 -19.08
C THR A 41 12.70 -10.20 -18.33
N ALA A 42 13.84 -10.57 -18.89
CA ALA A 42 15.13 -10.20 -18.29
C ALA A 42 15.32 -8.68 -18.19
N ALA A 43 14.73 -7.90 -19.09
CA ALA A 43 14.76 -6.44 -19.07
C ALA A 43 13.93 -5.88 -17.90
N GLU A 44 12.71 -6.36 -17.72
CA GLU A 44 11.81 -5.96 -16.62
C GLU A 44 12.41 -6.29 -15.25
N ARG A 45 12.96 -7.49 -15.06
CA ARG A 45 13.67 -7.85 -13.82
C ARG A 45 14.85 -6.93 -13.51
N LYS A 46 15.56 -6.46 -14.53
CA LYS A 46 16.67 -5.49 -14.36
C LYS A 46 16.13 -4.08 -14.06
N ALA A 47 14.95 -3.73 -14.54
CA ALA A 47 14.31 -2.45 -14.27
C ALA A 47 13.71 -2.35 -12.85
N THR A 48 13.58 -3.48 -12.14
CA THR A 48 13.07 -3.55 -10.75
C THR A 48 14.13 -4.00 -9.75
N PRO A 49 15.18 -3.20 -9.50
CA PRO A 49 16.32 -3.60 -8.65
C PRO A 49 15.97 -3.49 -7.17
N VAL A 50 15.13 -4.38 -6.63
CA VAL A 50 14.61 -4.34 -5.25
C VAL A 50 15.73 -4.27 -4.22
N PHE A 51 16.77 -5.08 -4.35
CA PHE A 51 17.87 -5.08 -3.39
C PHE A 51 18.65 -3.77 -3.42
N SER A 52 19.21 -3.39 -4.58
CA SER A 52 20.05 -2.20 -4.72
C SER A 52 19.26 -0.88 -4.72
N GLY A 53 17.98 -0.92 -5.11
CA GLY A 53 17.12 0.26 -5.18
C GLY A 53 16.34 0.56 -3.91
N VAL A 54 16.15 -0.44 -3.03
CA VAL A 54 15.34 -0.28 -1.81
C VAL A 54 16.07 -0.84 -0.59
N LEU A 55 16.34 -2.16 -0.56
CA LEU A 55 16.79 -2.82 0.66
C LEU A 55 18.15 -2.32 1.14
N SER A 56 19.08 -2.05 0.23
CA SER A 56 20.42 -1.55 0.56
C SER A 56 20.42 -0.11 1.09
N TYR A 57 19.42 0.68 0.77
CA TYR A 57 19.30 2.06 1.25
C TYR A 57 18.78 2.18 2.68
N PHE A 58 17.91 1.25 3.08
CA PHE A 58 17.15 1.37 4.32
C PHE A 58 17.27 0.17 5.28
N PRO A 59 18.48 -0.41 5.50
CA PRO A 59 18.61 -1.64 6.28
C PRO A 59 18.16 -1.48 7.74
N ASN A 60 18.38 -0.32 8.35
CA ASN A 60 17.96 -0.06 9.72
C ASN A 60 16.45 0.19 9.81
N ALA A 61 15.88 0.97 8.88
CA ALA A 61 14.44 1.22 8.84
C ALA A 61 13.68 -0.08 8.60
N LEU A 62 14.14 -0.94 7.69
CA LEU A 62 13.51 -2.23 7.42
C LEU A 62 13.54 -3.18 8.63
N LYS A 63 14.60 -3.12 9.46
CA LYS A 63 14.60 -3.85 10.73
C LYS A 63 13.51 -3.37 11.69
N GLU A 64 13.30 -2.06 11.79
CA GLU A 64 12.22 -1.53 12.65
C GLU A 64 10.83 -1.85 12.10
N VAL A 65 10.64 -1.80 10.78
CA VAL A 65 9.40 -2.25 10.12
C VAL A 65 9.15 -3.74 10.38
N SER A 66 10.19 -4.57 10.33
CA SER A 66 10.10 -6.00 10.64
C SER A 66 9.70 -6.26 12.11
N LYS A 67 10.24 -5.50 13.06
CA LYS A 67 9.84 -5.59 14.48
C LYS A 67 8.38 -5.21 14.67
N CYS A 68 7.90 -4.16 13.97
CA CYS A 68 6.51 -3.77 13.99
C CYS A 68 5.59 -4.90 13.47
N SER A 69 6.00 -5.58 12.40
CA SER A 69 5.27 -6.74 11.86
C SER A 69 5.20 -7.89 12.87
N GLN A 70 6.34 -8.22 13.54
CA GLN A 70 6.38 -9.26 14.56
C GLN A 70 5.50 -8.90 15.77
N ALA A 71 5.60 -7.66 16.28
CA ALA A 71 4.79 -7.21 17.39
C ALA A 71 3.28 -7.30 17.11
N GLY A 72 2.86 -6.92 15.90
CA GLY A 72 1.48 -7.06 15.45
C GLY A 72 1.03 -8.53 15.37
N ASN A 73 1.89 -9.42 14.89
CA ASN A 73 1.61 -10.85 14.88
C ASN A 73 1.45 -11.40 16.32
N ASP A 74 2.36 -11.08 17.22
CA ASP A 74 2.34 -11.57 18.61
C ASP A 74 1.11 -11.06 19.37
N GLN A 75 0.68 -9.83 19.08
CA GLN A 75 -0.53 -9.24 19.68
C GLN A 75 -1.82 -9.93 19.19
N HIS A 76 -1.90 -10.24 17.89
CA HIS A 76 -3.15 -10.69 17.27
C HIS A 76 -3.22 -12.19 17.04
N HIS A 77 -2.06 -12.85 16.93
CA HIS A 77 -1.92 -14.26 16.61
C HIS A 77 -0.80 -14.90 17.45
N PRO A 78 -0.89 -14.86 18.79
CA PRO A 78 0.17 -15.37 19.67
C PRO A 78 0.45 -16.84 19.40
N ASN A 79 1.73 -17.21 19.41
CA ASN A 79 2.22 -18.58 19.18
C ASN A 79 1.96 -19.13 17.77
N THR A 80 1.70 -18.28 16.80
CA THR A 80 1.61 -18.67 15.38
C THR A 80 2.85 -18.18 14.62
N PRO A 81 3.22 -18.84 13.51
CA PRO A 81 4.24 -18.29 12.61
C PRO A 81 3.86 -16.89 12.12
N LEU A 82 4.88 -16.06 11.89
CA LEU A 82 4.67 -14.71 11.36
C LEU A 82 3.89 -14.78 10.05
N HIS A 83 2.76 -14.09 10.01
CA HIS A 83 1.94 -13.95 8.81
C HIS A 83 1.18 -12.63 8.82
N TRP A 84 0.80 -12.17 7.65
CA TRP A 84 -0.03 -10.99 7.49
C TRP A 84 -1.44 -11.39 7.07
N ASP A 85 -2.41 -11.16 7.93
CA ASP A 85 -3.83 -11.32 7.60
C ASP A 85 -4.34 -10.05 6.90
N MET A 86 -4.32 -10.09 5.57
CA MET A 86 -4.71 -8.95 4.73
C MET A 86 -6.18 -8.56 4.90
N GLU A 87 -7.05 -9.47 5.32
CA GLU A 87 -8.49 -9.21 5.44
C GLU A 87 -8.87 -8.58 6.78
N LYS A 88 -7.98 -8.59 7.76
CA LYS A 88 -8.27 -8.15 9.12
C LYS A 88 -8.43 -6.64 9.28
N SER A 89 -7.67 -5.85 8.53
CA SER A 89 -7.70 -4.39 8.60
C SER A 89 -7.89 -3.82 7.21
N LYS A 90 -8.73 -2.79 7.09
CA LYS A 90 -9.00 -2.07 5.84
C LYS A 90 -8.82 -0.56 6.00
N ASP A 91 -8.26 -0.12 7.13
CA ASP A 91 -8.06 1.27 7.51
C ASP A 91 -6.58 1.71 7.43
N GLU A 92 -5.82 1.16 6.47
CA GLU A 92 -4.37 1.37 6.38
C GLU A 92 -4.00 2.86 6.33
N LEU A 93 -4.75 3.66 5.56
CA LEU A 93 -4.46 5.10 5.42
C LEU A 93 -4.82 5.88 6.69
N ASP A 94 -5.91 5.54 7.36
CA ASP A 94 -6.29 6.18 8.63
C ASP A 94 -5.30 5.81 9.73
N ALA A 95 -4.91 4.54 9.81
CA ALA A 95 -3.91 4.08 10.76
C ALA A 95 -2.54 4.74 10.53
N LEU A 96 -2.10 4.83 9.26
CA LEU A 96 -0.89 5.54 8.86
C LEU A 96 -0.94 6.99 9.31
N THR A 97 -2.05 7.68 9.04
CA THR A 97 -2.23 9.10 9.38
C THR A 97 -2.20 9.32 10.90
N ARG A 98 -2.86 8.45 11.69
CA ARG A 98 -2.80 8.51 13.16
C ARG A 98 -1.35 8.41 13.66
N HIS A 99 -0.61 7.39 13.23
CA HIS A 99 0.78 7.21 13.64
C HIS A 99 1.70 8.35 13.18
N LEU A 100 1.42 8.98 12.05
CA LEU A 100 2.18 10.14 11.58
C LEU A 100 1.95 11.36 12.48
N ILE A 101 0.71 11.60 12.91
CA ILE A 101 0.35 12.66 13.86
C ILE A 101 1.00 12.38 15.21
N ASP A 102 0.84 11.17 15.74
CA ASP A 102 1.36 10.77 17.04
C ASP A 102 2.89 10.86 17.09
N HIS A 103 3.56 10.52 15.99
CA HIS A 103 5.02 10.70 15.86
C HIS A 103 5.47 12.14 16.09
N SER A 104 4.64 13.13 15.70
CA SER A 104 4.98 14.55 15.93
C SER A 104 4.98 14.94 17.41
N ILE A 105 4.34 14.14 18.24
CA ILE A 105 4.22 14.35 19.71
C ILE A 105 5.25 13.49 20.44
N ASN A 106 5.30 12.20 20.12
CA ASN A 106 6.22 11.22 20.70
C ASN A 106 6.68 10.25 19.60
N PRO A 107 7.98 9.97 19.43
CA PRO A 107 8.44 9.02 18.43
C PRO A 107 8.07 7.56 18.71
N LEU A 108 7.80 7.22 19.98
CA LEU A 108 7.45 5.85 20.43
C LEU A 108 5.97 5.75 20.76
N ASP A 109 5.36 4.66 20.33
CA ASP A 109 4.02 4.25 20.72
C ASP A 109 4.02 3.53 22.07
N GLU A 110 2.86 3.31 22.66
CA GLU A 110 2.67 2.66 23.97
C GLU A 110 3.26 1.24 24.04
N ASP A 111 3.31 0.54 22.90
CA ASP A 111 3.93 -0.79 22.78
C ASP A 111 5.46 -0.75 22.58
N GLY A 112 6.06 0.42 22.64
CA GLY A 112 7.50 0.64 22.47
C GLY A 112 7.98 0.57 21.02
N GLN A 113 7.09 0.44 20.04
CA GLN A 113 7.44 0.49 18.63
C GLN A 113 7.50 1.94 18.13
N LEU A 114 8.37 2.20 17.14
CA LEU A 114 8.44 3.50 16.51
C LEU A 114 7.18 3.77 15.66
N HIS A 115 6.53 4.91 15.86
CA HIS A 115 5.40 5.32 15.00
C HIS A 115 5.79 5.36 13.53
N LEU A 116 7.01 5.82 13.17
CA LEU A 116 7.47 5.81 11.77
C LEU A 116 7.63 4.39 11.20
N ALA A 117 7.95 3.39 12.00
CA ALA A 117 7.97 2.00 11.55
C ALA A 117 6.55 1.51 11.23
N LYS A 118 5.57 1.88 12.05
CA LYS A 118 4.15 1.59 11.79
C LYS A 118 3.64 2.34 10.56
N VAL A 119 4.02 3.61 10.36
CA VAL A 119 3.71 4.38 9.13
C VAL A 119 4.24 3.66 7.91
N ALA A 120 5.52 3.26 7.91
CA ALA A 120 6.14 2.58 6.77
C ALA A 120 5.47 1.22 6.49
N TRP A 121 5.18 0.44 7.55
CA TRP A 121 4.48 -0.84 7.40
C TRP A 121 3.08 -0.65 6.79
N ARG A 122 2.29 0.32 7.28
CA ARG A 122 0.95 0.63 6.78
C ARG A 122 0.98 1.14 5.34
N ALA A 123 1.99 1.93 4.96
CA ALA A 123 2.17 2.39 3.58
C ALA A 123 2.44 1.22 2.62
N LEU A 124 3.31 0.28 3.02
CA LEU A 124 3.57 -0.94 2.24
C LEU A 124 2.32 -1.82 2.15
N ALA A 125 1.60 -2.00 3.26
CA ALA A 125 0.36 -2.76 3.29
C ALA A 125 -0.71 -2.16 2.36
N GLY A 126 -0.90 -0.84 2.40
CA GLY A 126 -1.83 -0.14 1.51
C GLY A 126 -1.46 -0.27 0.04
N LEU A 127 -0.16 -0.12 -0.29
CA LEU A 127 0.34 -0.29 -1.64
C LEU A 127 0.13 -1.74 -2.15
N GLU A 128 0.47 -2.74 -1.34
CA GLU A 128 0.30 -4.15 -1.69
C GLU A 128 -1.16 -4.50 -1.94
N ARG A 129 -2.07 -4.01 -1.09
CA ARG A 129 -3.52 -4.20 -1.28
C ARG A 129 -4.00 -3.57 -2.59
N PHE A 130 -3.54 -2.38 -2.90
CA PHE A 130 -3.86 -1.71 -4.16
C PHE A 130 -3.40 -2.53 -5.37
N LEU A 131 -2.15 -3.00 -5.36
CA LEU A 131 -1.56 -3.77 -6.45
C LEU A 131 -2.20 -5.16 -6.61
N THR A 132 -2.73 -5.75 -5.53
CA THR A 132 -3.38 -7.07 -5.57
C THR A 132 -4.91 -7.00 -5.64
N ASN A 133 -5.48 -5.80 -5.90
CA ASN A 133 -6.94 -5.56 -5.95
C ASN A 133 -7.70 -6.07 -4.72
N LYS A 134 -7.11 -5.96 -3.53
CA LYS A 134 -7.72 -6.36 -2.26
C LYS A 134 -8.18 -5.16 -1.42
N TYR A 135 -8.61 -4.10 -2.09
CA TYR A 135 -9.30 -2.97 -1.46
C TYR A 135 -10.79 -3.24 -1.33
#